data_51a0aa9f447d2e486dbb73de48ab3dc6
#
_entry.id   51a0aa9f447d2e486dbb73de48ab3dc6
#
_cell.length_a   1.000
_cell.length_b   1.000
_cell.length_c   1.000
_cell.angle_alpha   90.00
_cell.angle_beta   90.00
_cell.angle_gamma   90.00
#
_symmetry.space_group_name_H-M   'P 1'
#
loop_
_entity.id
_entity.type
_entity.pdbx_description
1 polymer ?
#
loop_
_entity_poly.entity_id
_entity_poly.type
_entity_poly.pdbx_seq_one_letter_code
_entity_poly.pdbx_strand_id
1 'polypeptide(L)'
;MRSHKFLSPGAIYYGIDSLENYCDKLAAVGGKALIATDSMMSKFGYVEKLLEILKNQNVEYFVYNEIDSEPTNIHVEKGIQKYKENNCDFLIALGGGSPIDTAKAISVMINNPGHISSYMGVGKVPKKGSPVVAIPTTAGTGSEVTQFTIIADTTTNVKMLISSEYLVPDIAIVDPLFTMTTPPNITAATGIDALTHAVEAYTSIRHQPLTDIFSLSAIKRISKYLKKAWLNGNDKEARSEMMLAAMEAGLAFSNSSVTIVHGMSRPIGALFHIPHGISNAVLLPACMEFAITGTPERFADVARTLGLDTRKLSSITAAKEGVKIIKQLCLDVEIPSISGLGIDKEEFLGKIDKMAADALASGSPNNTARKPSKEDIINIYKNSI
;
A
#
# COMPACT_ATOMS: atom_id res chain seq x y z
N MET A 1 20.76 16.45 14.66
CA MET A 1 19.66 15.71 14.00
C MET A 1 19.43 16.35 12.64
N ARG A 2 19.27 15.55 11.57
CA ARG A 2 18.90 16.11 10.25
C ARG A 2 17.48 16.64 10.30
N SER A 3 17.17 17.68 9.51
CA SER A 3 15.81 18.14 9.32
C SER A 3 15.03 17.13 8.46
N HIS A 4 13.82 16.80 8.86
CA HIS A 4 12.94 15.87 8.17
C HIS A 4 11.59 16.53 7.88
N LYS A 5 10.93 16.15 6.78
CA LYS A 5 9.54 16.46 6.49
C LYS A 5 8.71 15.20 6.75
N PHE A 6 7.59 15.34 7.42
CA PHE A 6 6.61 14.27 7.64
C PHE A 6 5.24 14.73 7.11
N LEU A 7 4.66 13.96 6.20
CA LEU A 7 3.36 14.23 5.59
C LEU A 7 2.36 13.21 6.09
N SER A 8 1.16 13.68 6.41
CA SER A 8 0.00 12.88 6.78
C SER A 8 -1.28 13.56 6.30
N PRO A 9 -2.42 12.88 6.24
CA PRO A 9 -3.72 13.53 6.11
C PRO A 9 -3.93 14.62 7.13
N GLY A 10 -4.74 15.62 6.79
CA GLY A 10 -5.13 16.69 7.73
C GLY A 10 -5.87 16.16 8.94
N ALA A 11 -6.62 15.07 8.78
CA ALA A 11 -7.25 14.31 9.86
C ALA A 11 -7.27 12.81 9.54
N ILE A 12 -7.11 11.97 10.56
CA ILE A 12 -7.27 10.52 10.49
C ILE A 12 -8.28 10.12 11.57
N TYR A 13 -9.41 9.60 11.14
CA TYR A 13 -10.42 9.01 12.01
C TYR A 13 -10.33 7.49 11.92
N TYR A 14 -10.19 6.78 13.03
CA TYR A 14 -9.96 5.34 12.99
C TYR A 14 -10.68 4.60 14.10
N GLY A 15 -10.96 3.32 13.88
CA GLY A 15 -11.65 2.44 14.81
C GLY A 15 -13.03 2.03 14.31
N ILE A 16 -13.66 1.11 15.03
CA ILE A 16 -14.98 0.59 14.72
C ILE A 16 -16.00 1.74 14.70
N ASP A 17 -16.86 1.74 13.67
CA ASP A 17 -17.90 2.76 13.43
C ASP A 17 -17.32 4.19 13.25
N SER A 18 -16.03 4.30 12.83
CA SER A 18 -15.45 5.63 12.62
C SER A 18 -16.13 6.41 11.49
N LEU A 19 -16.68 5.74 10.47
CA LEU A 19 -17.43 6.41 9.41
C LEU A 19 -18.71 7.04 9.95
N GLU A 20 -19.47 6.34 10.79
CA GLU A 20 -20.70 6.84 11.40
C GLU A 20 -20.41 7.93 12.44
N ASN A 21 -19.41 7.71 13.29
CA ASN A 21 -19.09 8.63 14.40
C ASN A 21 -18.53 9.97 13.93
N TYR A 22 -17.95 10.02 12.73
CA TYR A 22 -17.34 11.23 12.16
C TYR A 22 -17.97 11.63 10.81
N CYS A 23 -19.21 11.20 10.55
CA CYS A 23 -19.94 11.49 9.30
C CYS A 23 -20.16 13.00 9.06
N ASP A 24 -20.26 13.82 10.11
CA ASP A 24 -20.34 15.28 10.04
C ASP A 24 -19.12 15.91 9.34
N LYS A 25 -17.98 15.24 9.37
CA LYS A 25 -16.76 15.73 8.70
C LYS A 25 -16.87 15.66 7.18
N LEU A 26 -17.70 14.76 6.64
CA LEU A 26 -17.93 14.68 5.19
C LEU A 26 -18.61 15.95 4.65
N ALA A 27 -19.65 16.45 5.34
CA ALA A 27 -20.33 17.67 4.98
C ALA A 27 -19.44 18.92 5.12
N ALA A 28 -18.42 18.88 5.97
CA ALA A 28 -17.46 19.97 6.12
C ALA A 28 -16.43 20.05 4.96
N VAL A 29 -16.33 18.98 4.15
CA VAL A 29 -15.38 18.94 3.01
C VAL A 29 -15.99 19.60 1.77
N GLY A 30 -17.28 19.35 1.49
CA GLY A 30 -17.95 19.89 0.31
C GLY A 30 -19.44 19.51 0.27
N GLY A 31 -20.13 20.04 -0.73
CA GLY A 31 -21.56 19.82 -0.91
C GLY A 31 -21.93 18.65 -1.81
N LYS A 32 -21.02 18.23 -2.72
CA LYS A 32 -21.29 17.15 -3.68
C LYS A 32 -20.06 16.29 -3.97
N ALA A 33 -20.12 15.03 -3.55
CA ALA A 33 -19.05 14.07 -3.70
C ALA A 33 -19.04 13.32 -5.05
N LEU A 34 -17.88 13.12 -5.67
CA LEU A 34 -17.65 11.98 -6.56
C LEU A 34 -17.18 10.80 -5.72
N ILE A 35 -17.95 9.71 -5.67
CA ILE A 35 -17.54 8.47 -4.97
C ILE A 35 -16.82 7.57 -5.96
N ALA A 36 -15.49 7.48 -5.84
CA ALA A 36 -14.65 6.59 -6.64
C ALA A 36 -14.56 5.23 -5.93
N THR A 37 -15.02 4.17 -6.60
CA THR A 37 -15.14 2.84 -6.00
C THR A 37 -15.11 1.74 -7.07
N ASP A 38 -15.20 0.49 -6.65
CA ASP A 38 -15.34 -0.67 -7.52
C ASP A 38 -16.71 -1.35 -7.33
N SER A 39 -17.05 -2.25 -8.27
CA SER A 39 -18.35 -2.93 -8.26
C SER A 39 -18.54 -3.86 -7.07
N MET A 40 -17.47 -4.36 -6.45
CA MET A 40 -17.54 -5.24 -5.28
C MET A 40 -18.01 -4.49 -4.04
N MET A 41 -17.66 -3.20 -3.89
CA MET A 41 -18.12 -2.39 -2.75
C MET A 41 -19.64 -2.23 -2.74
N SER A 42 -20.28 -2.08 -3.91
CA SER A 42 -21.74 -2.12 -4.03
C SER A 42 -22.30 -3.50 -3.67
N LYS A 43 -21.69 -4.60 -4.17
CA LYS A 43 -22.15 -5.97 -3.85
C LYS A 43 -22.08 -6.29 -2.36
N PHE A 44 -21.12 -5.70 -1.63
CA PHE A 44 -20.98 -5.87 -0.19
C PHE A 44 -21.89 -4.94 0.63
N GLY A 45 -22.64 -4.02 -0.02
CA GLY A 45 -23.51 -3.05 0.65
C GLY A 45 -22.74 -1.86 1.26
N TYR A 46 -21.45 -1.72 0.96
CA TYR A 46 -20.63 -0.64 1.53
C TYR A 46 -20.91 0.71 0.88
N VAL A 47 -21.21 0.72 -0.42
CA VAL A 47 -21.64 1.93 -1.12
C VAL A 47 -22.97 2.40 -0.54
N GLU A 48 -23.95 1.52 -0.43
CA GLU A 48 -25.29 1.83 0.09
C GLU A 48 -25.22 2.42 1.52
N LYS A 49 -24.38 1.84 2.38
CA LYS A 49 -24.11 2.37 3.73
C LYS A 49 -23.57 3.81 3.67
N LEU A 50 -22.57 4.06 2.80
CA LEU A 50 -22.03 5.42 2.61
C LEU A 50 -23.08 6.39 2.08
N LEU A 51 -23.91 5.97 1.09
CA LEU A 51 -24.96 6.82 0.52
C LEU A 51 -26.01 7.23 1.55
N GLU A 52 -26.40 6.32 2.45
CA GLU A 52 -27.32 6.63 3.55
C GLU A 52 -26.73 7.70 4.49
N ILE A 53 -25.44 7.54 4.83
CA ILE A 53 -24.74 8.53 5.67
C ILE A 53 -24.68 9.88 4.99
N LEU A 54 -24.31 9.96 3.70
CA LEU A 54 -24.23 11.22 2.96
C LEU A 54 -25.58 11.91 2.87
N LYS A 55 -26.66 11.15 2.62
CA LYS A 55 -28.01 11.66 2.61
C LYS A 55 -28.43 12.29 3.95
N ASN A 56 -28.08 11.63 5.06
CA ASN A 56 -28.36 12.14 6.41
C ASN A 56 -27.55 13.41 6.75
N GLN A 57 -26.42 13.61 6.08
CA GLN A 57 -25.58 14.80 6.20
C GLN A 57 -25.90 15.88 5.15
N ASN A 58 -26.93 15.70 4.31
CA ASN A 58 -27.31 16.58 3.20
C ASN A 58 -26.15 16.79 2.18
N VAL A 59 -25.33 15.79 1.94
CA VAL A 59 -24.28 15.79 0.94
C VAL A 59 -24.78 15.09 -0.31
N GLU A 60 -24.80 15.79 -1.43
CA GLU A 60 -25.08 15.18 -2.73
C GLU A 60 -23.93 14.28 -3.19
N TYR A 61 -24.21 13.37 -4.11
CA TYR A 61 -23.19 12.45 -4.60
C TYR A 61 -23.42 11.99 -6.05
N PHE A 62 -22.35 11.56 -6.68
CA PHE A 62 -22.37 10.74 -7.89
C PHE A 62 -21.44 9.52 -7.68
N VAL A 63 -21.92 8.32 -8.00
CA VAL A 63 -21.13 7.08 -7.82
C VAL A 63 -20.43 6.75 -9.13
N TYR A 64 -19.10 6.66 -9.08
CA TYR A 64 -18.24 6.17 -10.14
C TYR A 64 -17.63 4.82 -9.71
N ASN A 65 -18.27 3.71 -10.10
CA ASN A 65 -17.99 2.34 -9.65
C ASN A 65 -17.36 1.44 -10.72
N GLU A 66 -16.63 2.03 -11.66
CA GLU A 66 -16.00 1.32 -12.78
C GLU A 66 -14.51 1.00 -12.55
N ILE A 67 -14.00 1.05 -11.30
CA ILE A 67 -12.58 0.86 -10.98
C ILE A 67 -12.35 -0.61 -10.55
N ASP A 68 -12.66 -1.56 -11.42
CA ASP A 68 -12.64 -3.00 -11.12
C ASP A 68 -11.25 -3.68 -11.34
N SER A 69 -10.21 -2.90 -11.61
CA SER A 69 -8.86 -3.38 -11.89
C SER A 69 -7.79 -2.48 -11.28
N GLU A 70 -6.52 -2.74 -11.59
CA GLU A 70 -5.45 -1.76 -11.30
C GLU A 70 -5.79 -0.40 -11.94
N PRO A 71 -5.47 0.72 -11.27
CA PRO A 71 -5.80 2.06 -11.75
C PRO A 71 -5.11 2.35 -13.10
N THR A 72 -5.88 2.87 -14.06
CA THR A 72 -5.36 3.25 -15.37
C THR A 72 -5.60 4.73 -15.67
N ASN A 73 -4.86 5.29 -16.62
CA ASN A 73 -5.15 6.64 -17.15
C ASN A 73 -6.60 6.77 -17.64
N ILE A 74 -7.20 5.71 -18.19
CA ILE A 74 -8.60 5.70 -18.65
C ILE A 74 -9.57 5.88 -17.47
N HIS A 75 -9.33 5.18 -16.34
CA HIS A 75 -10.14 5.38 -15.12
C HIS A 75 -10.05 6.83 -14.63
N VAL A 76 -8.86 7.43 -14.68
CA VAL A 76 -8.67 8.83 -14.26
C VAL A 76 -9.41 9.79 -15.19
N GLU A 77 -9.28 9.63 -16.51
CA GLU A 77 -9.94 10.47 -17.52
C GLU A 77 -11.47 10.43 -17.40
N LYS A 78 -12.05 9.21 -17.31
CA LYS A 78 -13.48 9.01 -17.08
C LYS A 78 -13.94 9.65 -15.76
N GLY A 79 -13.16 9.45 -14.69
CA GLY A 79 -13.47 10.04 -13.38
C GLY A 79 -13.47 11.57 -13.40
N ILE A 80 -12.53 12.21 -14.10
CA ILE A 80 -12.50 13.66 -14.31
C ILE A 80 -13.75 14.12 -15.08
N GLN A 81 -14.12 13.39 -16.13
CA GLN A 81 -15.34 13.70 -16.90
C GLN A 81 -16.56 13.65 -15.99
N LYS A 82 -16.75 12.54 -15.21
CA LYS A 82 -17.89 12.38 -14.30
C LYS A 82 -17.92 13.43 -13.21
N TYR A 83 -16.75 13.79 -12.64
CA TYR A 83 -16.63 14.85 -11.66
C TYR A 83 -17.16 16.20 -12.19
N LYS A 84 -16.75 16.58 -13.40
CA LYS A 84 -17.16 17.84 -14.04
C LYS A 84 -18.62 17.84 -14.47
N GLU A 85 -19.10 16.77 -15.13
CA GLU A 85 -20.47 16.64 -15.61
C GLU A 85 -21.51 16.73 -14.47
N ASN A 86 -21.14 16.24 -13.29
CA ASN A 86 -22.00 16.21 -12.13
C ASN A 86 -21.77 17.38 -11.17
N ASN A 87 -20.88 18.33 -11.49
CA ASN A 87 -20.55 19.47 -10.65
C ASN A 87 -20.15 19.05 -9.23
N CYS A 88 -19.34 17.98 -9.10
CA CYS A 88 -18.78 17.57 -7.81
C CYS A 88 -17.73 18.59 -7.35
N ASP A 89 -17.56 18.74 -6.03
CA ASP A 89 -16.61 19.68 -5.42
C ASP A 89 -15.55 18.99 -4.55
N PHE A 90 -15.74 17.69 -4.23
CA PHE A 90 -14.75 16.85 -3.58
C PHE A 90 -14.88 15.38 -4.01
N LEU A 91 -13.94 14.53 -3.55
CA LEU A 91 -13.94 13.10 -3.83
C LEU A 91 -14.01 12.28 -2.54
N ILE A 92 -14.76 11.17 -2.61
CA ILE A 92 -14.68 10.09 -1.62
C ILE A 92 -14.15 8.86 -2.33
N ALA A 93 -13.04 8.30 -1.85
CA ALA A 93 -12.50 7.04 -2.33
C ALA A 93 -12.93 5.93 -1.36
N LEU A 94 -13.78 5.01 -1.79
CA LEU A 94 -14.22 3.85 -1.01
C LEU A 94 -13.71 2.57 -1.66
N GLY A 95 -12.76 1.89 -1.04
CA GLY A 95 -12.19 0.65 -1.60
C GLY A 95 -10.76 0.38 -1.17
N GLY A 96 -10.13 -0.55 -1.86
CA GLY A 96 -8.69 -0.83 -1.70
C GLY A 96 -7.81 0.25 -2.33
N GLY A 97 -6.55 -0.10 -2.61
CA GLY A 97 -5.59 0.82 -3.23
C GLY A 97 -6.04 1.42 -4.56
N SER A 98 -6.72 0.61 -5.44
CA SER A 98 -7.11 1.07 -6.77
C SER A 98 -8.10 2.23 -6.78
N PRO A 99 -9.24 2.19 -6.06
CA PRO A 99 -10.13 3.33 -5.93
C PRO A 99 -9.46 4.55 -5.29
N ILE A 100 -8.62 4.35 -4.25
CA ILE A 100 -7.95 5.45 -3.56
C ILE A 100 -6.93 6.13 -4.50
N ASP A 101 -6.10 5.36 -5.18
CA ASP A 101 -5.11 5.89 -6.13
C ASP A 101 -5.78 6.62 -7.31
N THR A 102 -6.88 6.06 -7.83
CA THR A 102 -7.66 6.71 -8.88
C THR A 102 -8.23 8.05 -8.40
N ALA A 103 -8.83 8.09 -7.21
CA ALA A 103 -9.39 9.32 -6.65
C ALA A 103 -8.33 10.41 -6.43
N LYS A 104 -7.15 10.04 -5.91
CA LYS A 104 -6.00 10.94 -5.75
C LYS A 104 -5.56 11.50 -7.10
N ALA A 105 -5.48 10.65 -8.12
CA ALA A 105 -5.12 11.05 -9.48
C ALA A 105 -6.17 11.98 -10.09
N ILE A 106 -7.46 11.66 -9.99
CA ILE A 106 -8.56 12.53 -10.42
C ILE A 106 -8.43 13.90 -9.74
N SER A 107 -8.29 13.90 -8.40
CA SER A 107 -8.18 15.14 -7.60
C SER A 107 -7.15 16.09 -8.18
N VAL A 108 -5.90 15.64 -8.32
CA VAL A 108 -4.82 16.53 -8.81
C VAL A 108 -5.05 16.95 -10.26
N MET A 109 -5.59 16.07 -11.10
CA MET A 109 -5.85 16.38 -12.51
C MET A 109 -6.97 17.39 -12.74
N ILE A 110 -7.87 17.63 -11.78
CA ILE A 110 -8.90 18.67 -11.86
C ILE A 110 -8.24 20.07 -12.04
N ASN A 111 -7.16 20.35 -11.32
CA ASN A 111 -6.49 21.65 -11.31
C ASN A 111 -5.18 21.68 -12.10
N ASN A 112 -4.76 20.55 -12.66
CA ASN A 112 -3.51 20.42 -13.41
C ASN A 112 -3.80 19.84 -14.79
N PRO A 113 -3.69 20.67 -15.86
CA PRO A 113 -4.08 20.27 -17.22
C PRO A 113 -3.08 19.31 -17.86
N GLY A 114 -3.52 18.61 -18.91
CA GLY A 114 -2.69 17.70 -19.69
C GLY A 114 -2.97 16.22 -19.37
N HIS A 115 -2.11 15.34 -19.87
CA HIS A 115 -2.20 13.90 -19.60
C HIS A 115 -1.47 13.56 -18.29
N ILE A 116 -1.99 12.60 -17.51
CA ILE A 116 -1.43 12.26 -16.19
C ILE A 116 0.04 11.79 -16.25
N SER A 117 0.49 11.22 -17.38
CA SER A 117 1.88 10.83 -17.58
C SER A 117 2.88 12.00 -17.49
N SER A 118 2.45 13.23 -17.73
CA SER A 118 3.28 14.42 -17.58
C SER A 118 3.71 14.64 -16.12
N TYR A 119 2.99 14.09 -15.17
CA TYR A 119 3.23 14.21 -13.73
C TYR A 119 3.97 13.01 -13.14
N MET A 120 4.33 12.00 -13.96
CA MET A 120 5.11 10.84 -13.50
C MET A 120 6.43 11.26 -12.86
N GLY A 121 6.71 10.74 -11.67
CA GLY A 121 7.91 11.02 -10.86
C GLY A 121 7.60 11.83 -9.61
N VAL A 122 8.61 12.50 -9.06
CA VAL A 122 8.53 13.19 -7.77
C VAL A 122 8.39 14.70 -7.95
N GLY A 123 7.42 15.32 -7.26
CA GLY A 123 7.28 16.78 -7.17
C GLY A 123 6.87 17.47 -8.47
N LYS A 124 6.28 16.73 -9.42
CA LYS A 124 5.88 17.30 -10.72
C LYS A 124 4.45 17.84 -10.76
N VAL A 125 3.65 17.62 -9.73
CA VAL A 125 2.28 18.16 -9.62
C VAL A 125 2.38 19.59 -9.11
N PRO A 126 1.98 20.62 -9.90
CA PRO A 126 2.22 22.01 -9.53
C PRO A 126 1.18 22.61 -8.58
N LYS A 127 -0.05 22.07 -8.55
CA LYS A 127 -1.15 22.63 -7.76
C LYS A 127 -1.92 21.54 -7.03
N LYS A 128 -2.40 21.85 -5.82
CA LYS A 128 -3.34 20.99 -5.09
C LYS A 128 -4.63 20.79 -5.91
N GLY A 129 -5.16 19.57 -5.87
CA GLY A 129 -6.42 19.21 -6.49
C GLY A 129 -7.64 19.49 -5.62
N SER A 130 -8.76 18.86 -5.97
CA SER A 130 -9.97 18.85 -5.15
C SER A 130 -9.75 18.03 -3.88
N PRO A 131 -10.45 18.33 -2.76
CA PRO A 131 -10.30 17.56 -1.53
C PRO A 131 -10.62 16.08 -1.72
N VAL A 132 -9.91 15.21 -0.99
CA VAL A 132 -10.09 13.76 -1.01
C VAL A 132 -10.33 13.23 0.40
N VAL A 133 -11.43 12.48 0.57
CA VAL A 133 -11.68 11.63 1.73
C VAL A 133 -11.40 10.19 1.31
N ALA A 134 -10.49 9.49 1.98
CA ALA A 134 -10.14 8.10 1.69
C ALA A 134 -10.71 7.17 2.77
N ILE A 135 -11.46 6.15 2.34
CA ILE A 135 -12.09 5.12 3.18
C ILE A 135 -11.57 3.76 2.70
N PRO A 136 -10.47 3.24 3.27
CA PRO A 136 -9.89 1.98 2.86
C PRO A 136 -10.76 0.79 3.30
N THR A 137 -10.84 -0.23 2.42
CA THR A 137 -11.55 -1.49 2.70
C THR A 137 -10.62 -2.69 2.74
N THR A 138 -9.32 -2.48 2.64
CA THR A 138 -8.27 -3.49 2.76
C THR A 138 -7.20 -3.05 3.75
N ALA A 139 -6.69 -3.98 4.55
CA ALA A 139 -5.60 -3.73 5.49
C ALA A 139 -4.24 -4.06 4.84
N GLY A 140 -3.74 -3.19 3.97
CA GLY A 140 -2.53 -3.49 3.19
C GLY A 140 -1.80 -2.29 2.65
N THR A 141 -2.37 -1.63 1.66
CA THR A 141 -1.66 -0.61 0.85
C THR A 141 -1.30 0.66 1.60
N GLY A 142 -2.08 1.04 2.63
CA GLY A 142 -1.92 2.32 3.32
C GLY A 142 -2.12 3.54 2.42
N SER A 143 -2.73 3.38 1.22
CA SER A 143 -2.86 4.48 0.24
C SER A 143 -3.62 5.67 0.79
N GLU A 144 -4.52 5.45 1.75
CA GLU A 144 -5.31 6.49 2.43
C GLU A 144 -4.47 7.53 3.19
N VAL A 145 -3.20 7.23 3.47
CA VAL A 145 -2.30 8.15 4.20
C VAL A 145 -1.03 8.48 3.42
N THR A 146 -0.92 8.08 2.15
CA THR A 146 0.31 8.25 1.38
C THR A 146 0.28 9.40 0.39
N GLN A 147 1.46 9.91 0.06
CA GLN A 147 1.70 10.93 -0.96
C GLN A 147 1.92 10.36 -2.38
N PHE A 148 1.58 9.08 -2.60
CA PHE A 148 1.79 8.39 -3.86
C PHE A 148 0.47 8.03 -4.52
N THR A 149 0.49 7.93 -5.85
CA THR A 149 -0.49 7.19 -6.64
C THR A 149 0.22 6.44 -7.75
N ILE A 150 -0.26 5.23 -8.06
CA ILE A 150 0.29 4.39 -9.12
C ILE A 150 -0.80 4.19 -10.17
N ILE A 151 -0.57 4.71 -11.37
CA ILE A 151 -1.52 4.66 -12.48
C ILE A 151 -0.84 3.96 -13.67
N ALA A 152 -1.47 2.92 -14.20
CA ALA A 152 -1.01 2.26 -15.41
C ALA A 152 -1.37 3.10 -16.64
N ASP A 153 -0.38 3.42 -17.45
CA ASP A 153 -0.60 3.99 -18.78
C ASP A 153 -0.92 2.86 -19.76
N THR A 154 -2.14 2.83 -20.25
CA THR A 154 -2.61 1.77 -21.15
C THR A 154 -2.01 1.84 -22.55
N THR A 155 -1.40 2.98 -22.92
CA THR A 155 -0.75 3.17 -24.22
C THR A 155 0.68 2.62 -24.20
N THR A 156 1.41 2.87 -23.13
CA THR A 156 2.83 2.49 -23.00
C THR A 156 3.05 1.26 -22.13
N ASN A 157 2.01 0.75 -21.45
CA ASN A 157 2.08 -0.32 -20.45
C ASN A 157 3.05 -0.02 -19.28
N VAL A 158 3.22 1.26 -18.95
CA VAL A 158 4.08 1.70 -17.83
C VAL A 158 3.24 1.96 -16.59
N LYS A 159 3.62 1.37 -15.47
CA LYS A 159 3.09 1.73 -14.14
C LYS A 159 3.75 3.02 -13.67
N MET A 160 3.03 4.12 -13.80
CA MET A 160 3.49 5.46 -13.46
C MET A 160 3.38 5.68 -11.96
N LEU A 161 4.52 5.81 -11.26
CA LEU A 161 4.54 6.33 -9.90
C LEU A 161 4.53 7.86 -9.94
N ILE A 162 3.54 8.45 -9.30
CA ILE A 162 3.43 9.90 -9.11
C ILE A 162 3.53 10.17 -7.61
N SER A 163 4.45 11.05 -7.23
CA SER A 163 4.69 11.43 -5.83
C SER A 163 4.59 12.94 -5.66
N SER A 164 3.67 13.36 -4.80
CA SER A 164 3.47 14.78 -4.46
C SER A 164 2.79 14.91 -3.10
N GLU A 165 3.12 15.95 -2.35
CA GLU A 165 2.37 16.30 -1.13
C GLU A 165 0.88 16.55 -1.39
N TYR A 166 0.52 16.96 -2.59
CA TYR A 166 -0.86 17.19 -3.01
C TYR A 166 -1.69 15.92 -3.26
N LEU A 167 -1.05 14.74 -3.20
CA LEU A 167 -1.70 13.43 -3.28
C LEU A 167 -2.06 12.85 -1.90
N VAL A 168 -1.60 13.47 -0.83
CA VAL A 168 -2.03 13.06 0.51
C VAL A 168 -3.51 13.41 0.67
N PRO A 169 -4.39 12.45 1.00
CA PRO A 169 -5.80 12.73 1.24
C PRO A 169 -6.01 13.79 2.33
N ASP A 170 -7.06 14.59 2.22
CA ASP A 170 -7.37 15.57 3.25
C ASP A 170 -7.87 14.91 4.53
N ILE A 171 -8.65 13.82 4.38
CA ILE A 171 -9.19 13.01 5.48
C ILE A 171 -8.99 11.53 5.14
N ALA A 172 -8.56 10.74 6.12
CA ALA A 172 -8.65 9.29 6.10
C ALA A 172 -9.65 8.79 7.16
N ILE A 173 -10.59 7.91 6.78
CA ILE A 173 -11.52 7.26 7.70
C ILE A 173 -11.23 5.76 7.65
N VAL A 174 -10.59 5.25 8.70
CA VAL A 174 -10.04 3.90 8.77
C VAL A 174 -10.94 3.04 9.66
N ASP A 175 -12.06 2.59 9.08
CA ASP A 175 -13.06 1.77 9.77
C ASP A 175 -12.83 0.28 9.45
N PRO A 176 -12.44 -0.54 10.44
CA PRO A 176 -12.15 -1.96 10.23
C PRO A 176 -13.38 -2.77 9.77
N LEU A 177 -14.59 -2.28 9.98
CA LEU A 177 -15.80 -2.97 9.54
C LEU A 177 -15.86 -3.14 8.02
N PHE A 178 -15.20 -2.28 7.25
CA PHE A 178 -15.07 -2.43 5.81
C PHE A 178 -14.13 -3.56 5.37
N THR A 179 -13.41 -4.18 6.30
CA THR A 179 -12.54 -5.34 6.00
C THR A 179 -13.19 -6.69 6.35
N MET A 180 -14.37 -6.71 6.96
CA MET A 180 -15.02 -7.93 7.44
C MET A 180 -15.40 -8.92 6.33
N THR A 181 -15.59 -8.43 5.10
CA THR A 181 -15.89 -9.26 3.92
C THR A 181 -14.63 -9.70 3.15
N THR A 182 -13.45 -9.24 3.57
CA THR A 182 -12.20 -9.57 2.88
C THR A 182 -11.87 -11.06 3.07
N PRO A 183 -11.73 -11.84 1.97
CA PRO A 183 -11.45 -13.27 2.06
C PRO A 183 -10.04 -13.56 2.57
N PRO A 184 -9.77 -14.79 3.09
CA PRO A 184 -8.49 -15.14 3.70
C PRO A 184 -7.27 -14.91 2.81
N ASN A 185 -7.35 -15.27 1.52
CA ASN A 185 -6.25 -15.08 0.57
C ASN A 185 -5.88 -13.59 0.36
N ILE A 186 -6.88 -12.70 0.32
CA ILE A 186 -6.65 -11.25 0.23
C ILE A 186 -6.13 -10.73 1.58
N THR A 187 -6.68 -11.20 2.71
CA THR A 187 -6.20 -10.85 4.05
C THR A 187 -4.71 -11.19 4.20
N ALA A 188 -4.29 -12.39 3.76
CA ALA A 188 -2.88 -12.82 3.78
C ALA A 188 -2.00 -11.91 2.91
N ALA A 189 -2.37 -11.75 1.64
CA ALA A 189 -1.61 -10.96 0.67
C ALA A 189 -1.43 -9.50 1.11
N THR A 190 -2.52 -8.84 1.53
CA THR A 190 -2.48 -7.44 1.95
C THR A 190 -1.79 -7.28 3.30
N GLY A 191 -1.95 -8.22 4.22
CA GLY A 191 -1.28 -8.19 5.52
C GLY A 191 0.25 -8.36 5.42
N ILE A 192 0.73 -9.25 4.55
CA ILE A 192 2.17 -9.39 4.29
C ILE A 192 2.69 -8.18 3.48
N ASP A 193 1.88 -7.57 2.62
CA ASP A 193 2.22 -6.30 1.96
C ASP A 193 2.45 -5.18 2.99
N ALA A 194 1.53 -5.02 3.95
CA ALA A 194 1.69 -4.08 5.05
C ALA A 194 2.95 -4.37 5.89
N LEU A 195 3.25 -5.65 6.16
CA LEU A 195 4.49 -6.04 6.83
C LEU A 195 5.71 -5.64 6.02
N THR A 196 5.68 -5.87 4.70
CA THR A 196 6.75 -5.47 3.78
C THR A 196 6.97 -3.97 3.81
N HIS A 197 5.90 -3.17 3.72
CA HIS A 197 5.95 -1.72 3.84
C HIS A 197 6.65 -1.28 5.14
N ALA A 198 6.22 -1.86 6.28
CA ALA A 198 6.77 -1.51 7.59
C ALA A 198 8.24 -1.89 7.74
N VAL A 199 8.64 -3.11 7.31
CA VAL A 199 10.03 -3.58 7.35
C VAL A 199 10.91 -2.74 6.44
N GLU A 200 10.49 -2.49 5.20
CA GLU A 200 11.26 -1.68 4.27
C GLU A 200 11.38 -0.22 4.73
N ALA A 201 10.29 0.37 5.23
CA ALA A 201 10.32 1.72 5.78
C ALA A 201 11.32 1.85 6.93
N TYR A 202 11.33 0.86 7.85
CA TYR A 202 12.25 0.82 8.99
C TYR A 202 13.70 0.65 8.54
N THR A 203 13.98 -0.25 7.58
CA THR A 203 15.35 -0.58 7.15
C THR A 203 15.87 0.26 5.99
N SER A 204 15.06 1.20 5.48
CA SER A 204 15.45 2.15 4.44
C SER A 204 16.54 3.10 4.92
N ILE A 205 17.47 3.50 4.03
CA ILE A 205 18.41 4.60 4.30
C ILE A 205 17.73 5.96 4.46
N ARG A 206 16.44 6.04 4.09
CA ARG A 206 15.60 7.25 4.21
C ARG A 206 14.74 7.25 5.47
N HIS A 207 14.92 6.29 6.37
CA HIS A 207 14.20 6.23 7.64
C HIS A 207 14.38 7.52 8.46
N GLN A 208 13.43 7.81 9.31
CA GLN A 208 13.47 8.94 10.24
C GLN A 208 12.79 8.57 11.56
N PRO A 209 13.06 9.30 12.68
CA PRO A 209 12.55 8.92 14.00
C PRO A 209 11.03 8.67 14.06
N LEU A 210 10.22 9.50 13.37
CA LEU A 210 8.76 9.30 13.35
C LEU A 210 8.36 8.06 12.55
N THR A 211 9.00 7.80 11.40
CA THR A 211 8.68 6.60 10.62
C THR A 211 9.09 5.32 11.34
N ASP A 212 10.15 5.37 12.14
CA ASP A 212 10.61 4.22 12.94
C ASP A 212 9.55 3.79 13.96
N ILE A 213 8.89 4.76 14.62
CA ILE A 213 7.83 4.47 15.60
C ILE A 213 6.67 3.74 14.92
N PHE A 214 6.16 4.27 13.79
CA PHE A 214 5.06 3.67 13.06
C PHE A 214 5.42 2.31 12.48
N SER A 215 6.62 2.16 11.91
CA SER A 215 7.10 0.88 11.37
C SER A 215 7.13 -0.22 12.42
N LEU A 216 7.75 0.02 13.58
CA LEU A 216 7.85 -0.98 14.64
C LEU A 216 6.48 -1.29 15.26
N SER A 217 5.59 -0.31 15.39
CA SER A 217 4.21 -0.52 15.82
C SER A 217 3.47 -1.43 14.85
N ALA A 218 3.54 -1.15 13.54
CA ALA A 218 2.92 -1.95 12.50
C ALA A 218 3.44 -3.40 12.49
N ILE A 219 4.77 -3.60 12.53
CA ILE A 219 5.39 -4.94 12.58
C ILE A 219 4.87 -5.73 13.79
N LYS A 220 4.80 -5.11 14.98
CA LYS A 220 4.30 -5.75 16.19
C LYS A 220 2.84 -6.18 16.08
N ARG A 221 1.97 -5.33 15.51
CA ARG A 221 0.55 -5.62 15.30
C ARG A 221 0.37 -6.76 14.31
N ILE A 222 1.02 -6.68 13.15
CA ILE A 222 0.90 -7.67 12.08
C ILE A 222 1.38 -9.04 12.58
N SER A 223 2.52 -9.11 13.26
CA SER A 223 3.03 -10.38 13.80
C SER A 223 2.07 -11.06 14.77
N LYS A 224 1.28 -10.29 15.50
CA LYS A 224 0.31 -10.81 16.49
C LYS A 224 -1.05 -11.13 15.89
N TYR A 225 -1.51 -10.36 14.92
CA TYR A 225 -2.92 -10.36 14.51
C TYR A 225 -3.17 -10.86 13.09
N LEU A 226 -2.19 -10.89 12.17
CA LEU A 226 -2.42 -11.32 10.80
C LEU A 226 -2.98 -12.74 10.73
N LYS A 227 -2.34 -13.69 11.41
CA LYS A 227 -2.81 -15.09 11.42
C LYS A 227 -4.21 -15.22 12.03
N LYS A 228 -4.55 -14.40 13.05
CA LYS A 228 -5.88 -14.38 13.65
C LYS A 228 -6.94 -13.88 12.67
N ALA A 229 -6.67 -12.74 12.01
CA ALA A 229 -7.57 -12.16 11.01
C ALA A 229 -7.74 -13.08 9.78
N TRP A 230 -6.70 -13.83 9.41
CA TRP A 230 -6.74 -14.81 8.33
C TRP A 230 -7.57 -16.04 8.70
N LEU A 231 -7.39 -16.60 9.92
CA LEU A 231 -8.15 -17.75 10.41
C LEU A 231 -9.62 -17.44 10.67
N ASN A 232 -9.90 -16.25 11.18
CA ASN A 232 -11.26 -15.81 11.49
C ASN A 232 -11.50 -14.38 11.01
N GLY A 233 -12.04 -14.26 9.80
CA GLY A 233 -12.40 -12.97 9.20
C GLY A 233 -13.40 -12.13 10.00
N ASN A 234 -14.10 -12.73 10.97
CA ASN A 234 -15.09 -12.06 11.82
C ASN A 234 -14.49 -11.58 13.16
N ASP A 235 -13.20 -11.81 13.41
CA ASP A 235 -12.51 -11.28 14.60
C ASP A 235 -12.30 -9.76 14.44
N LYS A 236 -13.20 -8.99 15.05
CA LYS A 236 -13.19 -7.52 14.99
C LYS A 236 -11.91 -6.93 15.60
N GLU A 237 -11.35 -7.53 16.66
CA GLU A 237 -10.08 -7.08 17.25
C GLU A 237 -8.95 -7.26 16.25
N ALA A 238 -8.83 -8.45 15.66
CA ALA A 238 -7.78 -8.74 14.69
C ALA A 238 -7.91 -7.86 13.43
N ARG A 239 -9.12 -7.64 12.91
CA ARG A 239 -9.36 -6.72 11.78
C ARG A 239 -8.99 -5.27 12.13
N SER A 240 -9.36 -4.79 13.33
CA SER A 240 -9.01 -3.44 13.79
C SER A 240 -7.50 -3.24 13.90
N GLU A 241 -6.81 -4.20 14.48
CA GLU A 241 -5.35 -4.17 14.63
C GLU A 241 -4.63 -4.24 13.28
N MET A 242 -5.13 -5.04 12.33
CA MET A 242 -4.57 -5.10 10.98
C MET A 242 -4.80 -3.82 10.17
N MET A 243 -5.98 -3.19 10.27
CA MET A 243 -6.26 -1.91 9.63
C MET A 243 -5.34 -0.80 10.18
N LEU A 244 -5.22 -0.73 11.50
CA LEU A 244 -4.33 0.24 12.15
C LEU A 244 -2.87 0.00 11.74
N ALA A 245 -2.43 -1.26 11.67
CA ALA A 245 -1.08 -1.61 11.22
C ALA A 245 -0.80 -1.21 9.77
N ALA A 246 -1.77 -1.43 8.87
CA ALA A 246 -1.64 -1.02 7.46
C ALA A 246 -1.52 0.50 7.32
N MET A 247 -2.33 1.25 8.06
CA MET A 247 -2.25 2.71 8.11
C MET A 247 -0.89 3.19 8.69
N GLU A 248 -0.42 2.61 9.80
CA GLU A 248 0.88 2.93 10.39
C GLU A 248 2.03 2.64 9.41
N ALA A 249 1.98 1.50 8.70
CA ALA A 249 2.95 1.16 7.66
C ALA A 249 2.88 2.17 6.50
N GLY A 250 1.68 2.60 6.11
CA GLY A 250 1.44 3.65 5.12
C GLY A 250 2.10 4.98 5.49
N LEU A 251 1.87 5.46 6.70
CA LEU A 251 2.52 6.66 7.25
C LEU A 251 4.06 6.53 7.25
N ALA A 252 4.56 5.34 7.60
CA ALA A 252 5.99 5.09 7.63
C ALA A 252 6.61 5.14 6.24
N PHE A 253 6.17 4.29 5.30
CA PHE A 253 6.83 4.23 3.99
C PHE A 253 6.57 5.48 3.13
N SER A 254 5.45 6.15 3.31
CA SER A 254 5.18 7.42 2.64
C SER A 254 6.26 8.47 2.94
N ASN A 255 6.84 8.44 4.13
CA ASN A 255 7.81 9.41 4.62
C ASN A 255 9.26 8.91 4.67
N SER A 256 9.50 7.61 4.41
CA SER A 256 10.85 7.02 4.37
C SER A 256 11.17 6.33 3.04
N SER A 257 10.20 5.79 2.38
CA SER A 257 10.28 5.02 1.13
C SER A 257 10.37 3.49 1.34
N VAL A 258 9.96 2.78 0.30
CA VAL A 258 10.19 1.33 0.13
C VAL A 258 11.57 1.06 -0.47
N THR A 259 12.03 -0.20 -0.46
CA THR A 259 13.38 -0.59 -0.83
C THR A 259 13.40 -1.69 -1.92
N ILE A 260 14.22 -2.72 -1.74
CA ILE A 260 14.50 -3.75 -2.73
C ILE A 260 13.29 -4.66 -3.02
N VAL A 261 12.46 -4.99 -2.01
CA VAL A 261 11.30 -5.88 -2.20
C VAL A 261 10.34 -5.29 -3.21
N HIS A 262 9.90 -4.05 -2.97
CA HIS A 262 9.00 -3.35 -3.90
C HIS A 262 9.64 -3.07 -5.26
N GLY A 263 10.96 -2.86 -5.30
CA GLY A 263 11.68 -2.75 -6.57
C GLY A 263 11.58 -4.02 -7.40
N MET A 264 11.74 -5.17 -6.76
CA MET A 264 11.76 -6.49 -7.40
C MET A 264 10.35 -7.05 -7.68
N SER A 265 9.36 -6.71 -6.86
CA SER A 265 7.98 -7.22 -7.02
C SER A 265 7.25 -6.65 -8.23
N ARG A 266 7.52 -5.38 -8.58
CA ARG A 266 6.86 -4.70 -9.70
C ARG A 266 7.03 -5.42 -11.05
N PRO A 267 8.25 -5.85 -11.45
CA PRO A 267 8.42 -6.63 -12.68
C PRO A 267 7.68 -7.98 -12.66
N ILE A 268 7.62 -8.67 -11.51
CA ILE A 268 6.83 -9.92 -11.39
C ILE A 268 5.36 -9.64 -11.66
N GLY A 269 4.79 -8.66 -10.99
CA GLY A 269 3.39 -8.28 -11.17
C GLY A 269 3.08 -7.87 -12.62
N ALA A 270 3.98 -7.12 -13.27
CA ALA A 270 3.79 -6.66 -14.64
C ALA A 270 3.89 -7.79 -15.69
N LEU A 271 4.83 -8.73 -15.53
CA LEU A 271 5.11 -9.75 -16.53
C LEU A 271 4.26 -11.02 -16.36
N PHE A 272 3.89 -11.34 -15.12
CA PHE A 272 3.17 -12.57 -14.79
C PHE A 272 1.76 -12.31 -14.23
N HIS A 273 1.32 -11.06 -14.21
CA HIS A 273 0.00 -10.65 -13.71
C HIS A 273 -0.29 -11.12 -12.27
N ILE A 274 0.74 -11.19 -11.44
CA ILE A 274 0.63 -11.56 -10.03
C ILE A 274 0.18 -10.36 -9.21
N PRO A 275 -0.81 -10.50 -8.33
CA PRO A 275 -1.25 -9.44 -7.44
C PRO A 275 -0.08 -8.88 -6.61
N HIS A 276 -0.06 -7.55 -6.43
CA HIS A 276 1.07 -6.82 -5.81
C HIS A 276 1.48 -7.37 -4.44
N GLY A 277 0.52 -7.58 -3.54
CA GLY A 277 0.81 -8.11 -2.20
C GLY A 277 1.43 -9.51 -2.22
N ILE A 278 1.01 -10.38 -3.15
CA ILE A 278 1.61 -11.70 -3.36
C ILE A 278 3.04 -11.55 -3.89
N SER A 279 3.26 -10.69 -4.89
CA SER A 279 4.59 -10.45 -5.45
C SER A 279 5.59 -9.94 -4.39
N ASN A 280 5.15 -9.10 -3.45
CA ASN A 280 5.96 -8.66 -2.32
C ASN A 280 6.20 -9.81 -1.34
N ALA A 281 5.18 -10.58 -0.98
CA ALA A 281 5.25 -11.64 0.01
C ALA A 281 6.24 -12.75 -0.36
N VAL A 282 6.26 -13.17 -1.63
CA VAL A 282 7.16 -14.23 -2.11
C VAL A 282 8.64 -13.80 -2.12
N LEU A 283 8.91 -12.50 -2.25
CA LEU A 283 10.26 -11.94 -2.31
C LEU A 283 10.79 -11.49 -0.94
N LEU A 284 9.90 -11.16 0.01
CA LEU A 284 10.27 -10.52 1.26
C LEU A 284 11.38 -11.26 2.02
N PRO A 285 11.32 -12.59 2.26
CA PRO A 285 12.37 -13.28 3.01
C PRO A 285 13.74 -13.22 2.32
N ALA A 286 13.81 -13.48 1.02
CA ALA A 286 15.06 -13.50 0.27
C ALA A 286 15.69 -12.10 0.15
N CYS A 287 14.88 -11.08 -0.05
CA CYS A 287 15.34 -9.69 -0.06
C CYS A 287 15.86 -9.24 1.31
N MET A 288 15.21 -9.67 2.41
CA MET A 288 15.70 -9.39 3.76
C MET A 288 17.05 -10.06 4.00
N GLU A 289 17.22 -11.35 3.65
CA GLU A 289 18.50 -12.07 3.78
C GLU A 289 19.63 -11.31 3.11
N PHE A 290 19.39 -10.79 1.91
CA PHE A 290 20.36 -9.95 1.22
C PHE A 290 20.66 -8.65 1.98
N ALA A 291 19.62 -7.97 2.46
CA ALA A 291 19.72 -6.61 3.00
C ALA A 291 20.32 -6.55 4.42
N ILE A 292 20.28 -7.65 5.20
CA ILE A 292 20.78 -7.73 6.59
C ILE A 292 22.17 -7.12 6.74
N THR A 293 23.10 -7.43 5.86
CA THR A 293 24.50 -6.98 5.98
C THR A 293 24.69 -5.47 5.84
N GLY A 294 23.69 -4.76 5.31
CA GLY A 294 23.74 -3.30 5.20
C GLY A 294 23.36 -2.56 6.49
N THR A 295 22.53 -3.18 7.33
CA THR A 295 22.07 -2.60 8.61
C THR A 295 21.59 -3.70 9.58
N PRO A 296 22.49 -4.56 10.08
CA PRO A 296 22.12 -5.72 10.88
C PRO A 296 21.42 -5.34 12.18
N GLU A 297 21.73 -4.19 12.78
CA GLU A 297 21.11 -3.71 14.01
C GLU A 297 19.60 -3.45 13.79
N ARG A 298 19.24 -2.80 12.69
CA ARG A 298 17.83 -2.51 12.39
C ARG A 298 17.04 -3.79 12.08
N PHE A 299 17.64 -4.76 11.39
CA PHE A 299 17.01 -6.08 11.19
C PHE A 299 16.90 -6.87 12.50
N ALA A 300 17.83 -6.71 13.44
CA ALA A 300 17.73 -7.28 14.79
C ALA A 300 16.58 -6.63 15.60
N ASP A 301 16.33 -5.33 15.42
CA ASP A 301 15.17 -4.65 16.02
C ASP A 301 13.86 -5.16 15.43
N VAL A 302 13.80 -5.40 14.13
CA VAL A 302 12.66 -6.07 13.49
C VAL A 302 12.43 -7.45 14.13
N ALA A 303 13.47 -8.27 14.27
CA ALA A 303 13.38 -9.59 14.88
C ALA A 303 12.87 -9.53 16.33
N ARG A 304 13.35 -8.56 17.11
CA ARG A 304 12.89 -8.32 18.50
C ARG A 304 11.41 -7.93 18.50
N THR A 305 11.00 -7.07 17.57
CA THR A 305 9.61 -6.62 17.45
C THR A 305 8.66 -7.75 17.04
N LEU A 306 9.15 -8.72 16.26
CA LEU A 306 8.44 -9.97 15.93
C LEU A 306 8.32 -10.95 17.12
N GLY A 307 8.95 -10.64 18.26
CA GLY A 307 8.85 -11.42 19.49
C GLY A 307 10.07 -12.28 19.81
N LEU A 308 11.18 -12.17 19.05
CA LEU A 308 12.41 -12.91 19.31
C LEU A 308 13.14 -12.35 20.54
N ASP A 309 13.56 -13.23 21.46
CA ASP A 309 14.50 -12.84 22.51
C ASP A 309 15.92 -12.71 21.94
N THR A 310 16.37 -11.48 21.75
CA THR A 310 17.65 -11.17 21.12
C THR A 310 18.80 -10.95 22.10
N ARG A 311 18.56 -11.05 23.42
CA ARG A 311 19.54 -10.66 24.47
C ARG A 311 20.88 -11.40 24.41
N LYS A 312 20.90 -12.61 23.86
CA LYS A 312 22.11 -13.46 23.75
C LYS A 312 22.59 -13.63 22.31
N LEU A 313 22.03 -12.87 21.37
CA LEU A 313 22.34 -13.02 19.95
C LEU A 313 23.11 -11.80 19.43
N SER A 314 24.03 -12.04 18.49
CA SER A 314 24.58 -10.95 17.71
C SER A 314 23.49 -10.33 16.80
N SER A 315 23.63 -9.07 16.39
CA SER A 315 22.68 -8.40 15.50
C SER A 315 22.43 -9.22 14.22
N ILE A 316 23.49 -9.76 13.62
CA ILE A 316 23.38 -10.60 12.40
C ILE A 316 22.60 -11.89 12.68
N THR A 317 22.86 -12.56 13.80
CA THR A 317 22.15 -13.79 14.17
C THR A 317 20.68 -13.49 14.43
N ALA A 318 20.39 -12.45 15.22
CA ALA A 318 19.01 -12.02 15.49
C ALA A 318 18.27 -11.66 14.20
N ALA A 319 18.91 -10.94 13.29
CA ALA A 319 18.34 -10.57 11.99
C ALA A 319 17.98 -11.80 11.14
N LYS A 320 18.88 -12.80 11.06
CA LYS A 320 18.61 -14.06 10.36
C LYS A 320 17.45 -14.85 10.97
N GLU A 321 17.37 -14.92 12.30
CA GLU A 321 16.23 -15.55 12.97
C GLU A 321 14.91 -14.77 12.69
N GLY A 322 14.96 -13.44 12.61
CA GLY A 322 13.81 -12.62 12.23
C GLY A 322 13.29 -12.96 10.83
N VAL A 323 14.18 -13.22 9.87
CA VAL A 323 13.77 -13.68 8.51
C VAL A 323 13.04 -15.02 8.58
N LYS A 324 13.53 -15.96 9.40
CA LYS A 324 12.85 -17.25 9.60
C LYS A 324 11.43 -17.09 10.17
N ILE A 325 11.25 -16.16 11.14
CA ILE A 325 9.93 -15.84 11.69
C ILE A 325 8.99 -15.31 10.61
N ILE A 326 9.46 -14.38 9.77
CA ILE A 326 8.65 -13.85 8.65
C ILE A 326 8.34 -14.94 7.63
N LYS A 327 9.31 -15.77 7.28
CA LYS A 327 9.11 -16.92 6.37
C LYS A 327 8.04 -17.87 6.93
N GLN A 328 8.10 -18.17 8.22
CA GLN A 328 7.09 -19.01 8.87
C GLN A 328 5.71 -18.34 8.87
N LEU A 329 5.63 -17.01 9.11
CA LEU A 329 4.36 -16.29 9.04
C LEU A 329 3.75 -16.35 7.63
N CYS A 330 4.56 -16.22 6.57
CA CYS A 330 4.09 -16.38 5.19
C CYS A 330 3.51 -17.78 4.95
N LEU A 331 4.18 -18.83 5.45
CA LEU A 331 3.69 -20.21 5.37
C LEU A 331 2.39 -20.41 6.18
N ASP A 332 2.32 -19.83 7.37
CA ASP A 332 1.16 -19.94 8.27
C ASP A 332 -0.11 -19.30 7.71
N VAL A 333 0.01 -18.33 6.81
CA VAL A 333 -1.12 -17.68 6.12
C VAL A 333 -1.21 -18.09 4.65
N GLU A 334 -0.59 -19.21 4.31
CA GLU A 334 -0.65 -19.85 2.99
C GLU A 334 -0.24 -18.96 1.81
N ILE A 335 0.79 -18.12 2.00
CA ILE A 335 1.39 -17.42 0.86
C ILE A 335 2.05 -18.47 -0.05
N PRO A 336 1.68 -18.53 -1.35
CA PRO A 336 2.26 -19.50 -2.27
C PRO A 336 3.73 -19.21 -2.55
N SER A 337 4.51 -20.24 -2.93
CA SER A 337 5.82 -20.03 -3.56
C SER A 337 5.65 -19.51 -4.99
N ILE A 338 6.72 -18.99 -5.61
CA ILE A 338 6.69 -18.57 -7.04
C ILE A 338 6.25 -19.73 -7.93
N SER A 339 6.76 -20.95 -7.67
CA SER A 339 6.33 -22.16 -8.38
C SER A 339 4.84 -22.48 -8.15
N GLY A 340 4.33 -22.20 -6.94
CA GLY A 340 2.91 -22.41 -6.58
C GLY A 340 1.95 -21.41 -7.24
N LEU A 341 2.48 -20.33 -7.82
CA LEU A 341 1.70 -19.33 -8.59
C LEU A 341 1.40 -19.78 -10.03
N GLY A 342 1.83 -20.98 -10.44
CA GLY A 342 1.64 -21.48 -11.80
C GLY A 342 2.56 -20.84 -12.83
N ILE A 343 3.60 -20.14 -12.38
CA ILE A 343 4.62 -19.56 -13.27
C ILE A 343 5.56 -20.68 -13.72
N ASP A 344 5.71 -20.83 -15.03
CA ASP A 344 6.71 -21.76 -15.57
C ASP A 344 8.13 -21.32 -15.19
N LYS A 345 8.92 -22.29 -14.70
CA LYS A 345 10.25 -22.01 -14.19
C LYS A 345 11.21 -21.53 -15.28
N GLU A 346 11.15 -22.11 -16.47
CA GLU A 346 12.03 -21.71 -17.58
C GLU A 346 11.64 -20.33 -18.10
N GLU A 347 10.32 -20.05 -18.21
CA GLU A 347 9.84 -18.75 -18.56
C GLU A 347 10.28 -17.67 -17.55
N PHE A 348 10.18 -17.96 -16.24
CA PHE A 348 10.64 -17.04 -15.20
C PHE A 348 12.13 -16.78 -15.32
N LEU A 349 12.95 -17.84 -15.44
CA LEU A 349 14.40 -17.73 -15.58
C LEU A 349 14.79 -16.96 -16.85
N GLY A 350 14.07 -17.14 -17.95
CA GLY A 350 14.30 -16.41 -19.20
C GLY A 350 14.03 -14.91 -19.11
N LYS A 351 13.21 -14.47 -18.13
CA LYS A 351 12.87 -13.04 -17.92
C LYS A 351 13.66 -12.36 -16.81
N ILE A 352 14.45 -13.10 -16.02
CA ILE A 352 15.16 -12.57 -14.84
C ILE A 352 16.04 -11.35 -15.18
N ASP A 353 16.74 -11.39 -16.29
CA ASP A 353 17.65 -10.31 -16.72
C ASP A 353 16.92 -8.99 -16.96
N LYS A 354 15.74 -9.07 -17.60
CA LYS A 354 14.84 -7.93 -17.78
C LYS A 354 14.25 -7.47 -16.45
N MET A 355 13.77 -8.39 -15.64
CA MET A 355 13.21 -8.07 -14.31
C MET A 355 14.23 -7.37 -13.42
N ALA A 356 15.50 -7.80 -13.44
CA ALA A 356 16.56 -7.16 -12.67
C ALA A 356 16.86 -5.73 -13.15
N ALA A 357 16.86 -5.50 -14.46
CA ALA A 357 17.01 -4.17 -15.03
C ALA A 357 15.84 -3.24 -14.66
N ASP A 358 14.60 -3.72 -14.78
CA ASP A 358 13.39 -2.96 -14.44
C ASP A 358 13.32 -2.66 -12.93
N ALA A 359 13.72 -3.62 -12.08
CA ALA A 359 13.80 -3.42 -10.64
C ALA A 359 14.75 -2.27 -10.27
N LEU A 360 15.96 -2.24 -10.85
CA LEU A 360 16.92 -1.15 -10.64
C LEU A 360 16.41 0.20 -11.17
N ALA A 361 15.79 0.19 -12.36
CA ALA A 361 15.23 1.39 -12.98
C ALA A 361 14.09 2.00 -12.15
N SER A 362 13.39 1.21 -11.33
CA SER A 362 12.34 1.70 -10.41
C SER A 362 12.86 2.69 -9.35
N GLY A 363 14.16 2.68 -9.08
CA GLY A 363 14.81 3.51 -8.08
C GLY A 363 14.64 3.04 -6.63
N SER A 364 13.66 2.19 -6.32
CA SER A 364 13.39 1.70 -4.96
C SER A 364 14.57 0.92 -4.34
N PRO A 365 15.30 0.06 -5.08
CA PRO A 365 16.47 -0.64 -4.55
C PRO A 365 17.60 0.28 -4.06
N ASN A 366 17.67 1.52 -4.57
CA ASN A 366 18.66 2.51 -4.10
C ASN A 366 18.45 2.97 -2.66
N ASN A 367 17.28 2.70 -2.08
CA ASN A 367 16.98 3.02 -0.69
C ASN A 367 17.38 1.91 0.28
N THR A 368 17.87 0.76 -0.23
CA THR A 368 18.35 -0.36 0.59
C THR A 368 19.73 -0.03 1.17
N ALA A 369 19.93 -0.29 2.47
CA ALA A 369 21.20 0.01 3.14
C ALA A 369 22.40 -0.74 2.52
N ARG A 370 22.23 -2.00 2.11
CA ARG A 370 23.12 -2.70 1.19
C ARG A 370 22.65 -2.44 -0.25
N LYS A 371 23.33 -1.56 -0.96
CA LYS A 371 22.98 -1.24 -2.35
C LYS A 371 23.15 -2.47 -3.25
N PRO A 372 22.09 -2.98 -3.92
CA PRO A 372 22.19 -4.16 -4.77
C PRO A 372 22.79 -3.82 -6.13
N SER A 373 23.61 -4.73 -6.65
CA SER A 373 23.99 -4.81 -8.06
C SER A 373 22.91 -5.55 -8.87
N LYS A 374 23.00 -5.51 -10.20
CA LYS A 374 22.13 -6.31 -11.08
C LYS A 374 22.28 -7.81 -10.78
N GLU A 375 23.51 -8.28 -10.56
CA GLU A 375 23.80 -9.66 -10.24
C GLU A 375 23.22 -10.10 -8.89
N ASP A 376 23.25 -9.24 -7.86
CA ASP A 376 22.58 -9.51 -6.58
C ASP A 376 21.08 -9.74 -6.80
N ILE A 377 20.41 -8.89 -7.58
CA ILE A 377 18.97 -9.01 -7.86
C ILE A 377 18.66 -10.30 -8.63
N ILE A 378 19.48 -10.66 -9.64
CA ILE A 378 19.36 -11.92 -10.37
C ILE A 378 19.44 -13.11 -9.41
N ASN A 379 20.41 -13.09 -8.49
CA ASN A 379 20.62 -14.17 -7.51
C ASN A 379 19.44 -14.25 -6.52
N ILE A 380 18.87 -13.12 -6.07
CA ILE A 380 17.69 -13.13 -5.21
C ILE A 380 16.50 -13.76 -5.94
N TYR A 381 16.23 -13.40 -7.21
CA TYR A 381 15.16 -14.02 -7.99
C TYR A 381 15.37 -15.54 -8.14
N LYS A 382 16.59 -16.00 -8.44
CA LYS A 382 16.91 -17.44 -8.55
C LYS A 382 16.67 -18.21 -7.26
N ASN A 383 16.96 -17.59 -6.11
CA ASN A 383 16.78 -18.20 -4.78
C ASN A 383 15.33 -18.12 -4.25
N SER A 384 14.43 -17.43 -4.97
CA SER A 384 13.03 -17.25 -4.58
C SER A 384 12.09 -18.23 -5.30
N ILE A 385 12.62 -19.07 -6.22
CA ILE A 385 11.87 -20.08 -6.99
C ILE A 385 11.79 -21.42 -6.17
#